data_d92488b56107a982d768ec8459b65726
#
_entry.id   d92488b56107a982d768ec8459b65726
#
_cell.length_a   1.000
_cell.length_b   1.000
_cell.length_c   1.000
_cell.angle_alpha   90.00
_cell.angle_beta   90.00
_cell.angle_gamma   90.00
#
_symmetry.space_group_name_H-M   'P 1'
#
loop_
_entity.id
_entity.type
_entity.pdbx_description
1 polymer ?
#
loop_
_entity_poly.entity_id
_entity_poly.type
_entity_poly.pdbx_seq_one_letter_code
_entity_poly.pdbx_strand_id
1 'polypeptide(L)'
;MTTEITKDYNGYPDVPGITPENFELGEGGISLNQYNKAQEELKNYAEKQQATFLGYQTNQNIDYSIYAPYLKCLFNNIGDPFTSGNFTMNTKFMERMVLDYFARLWHAETPHVDIDPENPQTNESYWGYVVSMGSSESNVFGLWNARDYLAGRELLVDDDAAKEAKLASEQNPGVLYSAKPRVIVSDPVAPEDNPNYYTPIAFYSQDTHYSVVKSMRALNIKTFYEEAMNNHYVCPLKWPDDYPEGYPEPLPGFYPKEVPSNPDGTICITSLVKLVASFVEMGYPVIISLNYGTTFKGAYDDVESIVNELNAHELLKKAEIDDDPVTGTKRKRNNFWIHVDGALSASYAPYLINGEKASWKLPNFDFAIPEVCSVLMSGHKFPGAPWPCGVFMTRTKYQLEPPANPHYLGSPDSTFAGSRNGFSAMILWDYIAKNSKTDLTQKATKAERMAAYLEQQLRKVQEQPQMPDDIWVERTFNSITVHFKKMADDLVFKYSLSSEIVYVNGEQREY
;
A
#
# COMPACT_ATOMS: atom_id res chain seq x y z
N MET A 1 -31.42 17.92 7.81
CA MET A 1 -32.35 17.54 6.74
C MET A 1 -31.66 16.48 5.91
N THR A 2 -32.06 15.22 6.07
CA THR A 2 -31.58 14.11 5.23
C THR A 2 -32.25 14.25 3.88
N THR A 3 -31.52 14.74 2.87
CA THR A 3 -31.93 14.62 1.48
C THR A 3 -31.92 13.14 1.13
N GLU A 4 -33.08 12.54 1.00
CA GLU A 4 -33.21 11.25 0.34
C GLU A 4 -32.69 11.42 -1.08
N ILE A 5 -31.54 10.80 -1.33
CA ILE A 5 -31.07 10.58 -2.71
C ILE A 5 -31.97 9.50 -3.26
N THR A 6 -33.05 9.90 -3.93
CA THR A 6 -33.80 9.02 -4.82
C THR A 6 -32.86 8.67 -5.99
N LYS A 7 -32.10 7.60 -5.84
CA LYS A 7 -31.45 6.98 -6.99
C LYS A 7 -32.55 6.39 -7.86
N ASP A 8 -32.78 7.02 -9.00
CA ASP A 8 -33.50 6.40 -10.09
C ASP A 8 -32.68 5.19 -10.55
N TYR A 9 -33.04 4.01 -10.08
CA TYR A 9 -32.39 2.73 -10.39
C TYR A 9 -32.80 2.27 -11.81
N ASN A 10 -32.41 2.99 -12.83
CA ASN A 10 -32.41 2.49 -14.20
C ASN A 10 -31.12 1.68 -14.53
N GLY A 11 -30.48 1.13 -13.53
CA GLY A 11 -29.55 0.03 -13.63
C GLY A 11 -28.18 0.33 -14.23
N TYR A 12 -28.04 1.26 -15.12
CA TYR A 12 -26.79 1.53 -15.83
C TYR A 12 -26.22 2.90 -15.46
N PRO A 13 -24.89 3.02 -15.22
CA PRO A 13 -24.27 4.33 -15.06
C PRO A 13 -24.44 5.13 -16.36
N ASP A 14 -24.88 6.39 -16.22
CA ASP A 14 -24.91 7.33 -17.34
C ASP A 14 -23.47 7.78 -17.65
N VAL A 15 -22.94 7.29 -18.75
CA VAL A 15 -21.59 7.59 -19.22
C VAL A 15 -21.68 8.31 -20.56
N PRO A 16 -21.27 9.60 -20.64
CA PRO A 16 -21.34 10.37 -21.88
C PRO A 16 -20.58 9.69 -23.03
N GLY A 17 -21.29 9.34 -24.11
CA GLY A 17 -20.73 8.66 -25.27
C GLY A 17 -20.80 7.13 -25.24
N ILE A 18 -21.48 6.57 -24.24
CA ILE A 18 -21.83 5.16 -24.16
C ILE A 18 -23.35 5.02 -24.22
N THR A 19 -23.84 4.11 -25.07
CA THR A 19 -25.23 3.72 -25.19
C THR A 19 -25.42 2.41 -24.46
N PRO A 20 -25.94 2.37 -23.21
CA PRO A 20 -25.99 1.17 -22.38
C PRO A 20 -26.65 -0.03 -23.07
N GLU A 21 -27.69 0.22 -23.88
CA GLU A 21 -28.44 -0.83 -24.60
C GLU A 21 -27.57 -1.62 -25.58
N ASN A 22 -26.47 -1.02 -26.09
CA ASN A 22 -25.52 -1.74 -26.95
C ASN A 22 -24.72 -2.79 -26.18
N PHE A 23 -24.65 -2.68 -24.86
CA PHE A 23 -23.91 -3.58 -23.95
C PHE A 23 -24.84 -4.53 -23.18
N GLU A 24 -26.15 -4.44 -23.37
CA GLU A 24 -27.11 -5.30 -22.68
C GLU A 24 -26.93 -6.77 -23.08
N LEU A 25 -26.89 -7.65 -22.08
CA LEU A 25 -26.69 -9.09 -22.23
C LEU A 25 -28.00 -9.84 -22.01
N GLY A 26 -28.51 -10.54 -23.06
CA GLY A 26 -29.64 -11.44 -22.95
C GLY A 26 -29.23 -12.89 -22.80
N GLU A 27 -30.19 -13.79 -22.48
CA GLU A 27 -29.93 -15.23 -22.30
C GLU A 27 -29.40 -15.91 -23.59
N GLY A 28 -29.73 -15.40 -24.77
CA GLY A 28 -29.25 -15.86 -26.05
C GLY A 28 -27.92 -15.27 -26.53
N GLY A 29 -27.28 -14.45 -25.69
CA GLY A 29 -26.18 -13.62 -26.12
C GLY A 29 -26.64 -12.44 -26.98
N ILE A 30 -25.69 -11.75 -27.63
CA ILE A 30 -25.97 -10.61 -28.50
C ILE A 30 -25.62 -10.91 -29.96
N SER A 31 -26.29 -10.25 -30.89
CA SER A 31 -25.99 -10.42 -32.32
C SER A 31 -24.60 -9.89 -32.67
N LEU A 32 -23.98 -10.42 -33.72
CA LEU A 32 -22.67 -9.94 -34.21
C LEU A 32 -22.69 -8.43 -34.51
N ASN A 33 -23.80 -7.92 -35.03
CA ASN A 33 -23.95 -6.50 -35.31
C ASN A 33 -23.95 -5.66 -34.04
N GLN A 34 -24.67 -6.11 -33.02
CA GLN A 34 -24.69 -5.42 -31.71
C GLN A 34 -23.29 -5.51 -31.05
N TYR A 35 -22.65 -6.68 -31.08
CA TYR A 35 -21.27 -6.84 -30.56
C TYR A 35 -20.30 -5.87 -31.24
N ASN A 36 -20.32 -5.77 -32.57
CA ASN A 36 -19.44 -4.84 -33.30
C ASN A 36 -19.71 -3.39 -32.95
N LYS A 37 -20.99 -2.99 -32.80
CA LYS A 37 -21.34 -1.63 -32.35
C LYS A 37 -20.80 -1.34 -30.95
N ALA A 38 -20.98 -2.27 -30.00
CA ALA A 38 -20.49 -2.13 -28.64
C ALA A 38 -18.95 -1.95 -28.62
N GLN A 39 -18.22 -2.77 -29.40
CA GLN A 39 -16.76 -2.69 -29.50
C GLN A 39 -16.28 -1.37 -30.10
N GLU A 40 -16.94 -0.89 -31.15
CA GLU A 40 -16.62 0.38 -31.80
C GLU A 40 -16.90 1.58 -30.86
N GLU A 41 -18.02 1.56 -30.16
CA GLU A 41 -18.40 2.57 -29.21
C GLU A 41 -17.41 2.64 -28.02
N LEU A 42 -17.07 1.48 -27.44
CA LEU A 42 -16.06 1.39 -26.36
C LEU A 42 -14.70 1.91 -26.83
N LYS A 43 -14.27 1.55 -28.04
CA LYS A 43 -13.00 2.02 -28.61
C LYS A 43 -12.99 3.53 -28.74
N ASN A 44 -14.04 4.12 -29.35
CA ASN A 44 -14.15 5.54 -29.57
C ASN A 44 -14.18 6.32 -28.24
N TYR A 45 -14.90 5.78 -27.25
CA TYR A 45 -14.94 6.32 -25.90
C TYR A 45 -13.54 6.32 -25.25
N ALA A 46 -12.85 5.18 -25.26
CA ALA A 46 -11.52 5.02 -24.67
C ALA A 46 -10.49 5.97 -25.30
N GLU A 47 -10.45 6.04 -26.64
CA GLU A 47 -9.54 6.94 -27.38
C GLU A 47 -9.81 8.42 -27.07
N LYS A 48 -11.08 8.82 -26.97
CA LYS A 48 -11.47 10.18 -26.61
C LYS A 48 -11.06 10.52 -25.19
N GLN A 49 -11.32 9.64 -24.21
CA GLN A 49 -10.95 9.87 -22.82
C GLN A 49 -9.42 9.88 -22.65
N GLN A 50 -8.70 8.95 -23.28
CA GLN A 50 -7.25 8.91 -23.21
C GLN A 50 -6.61 10.20 -23.75
N ALA A 51 -7.13 10.79 -24.81
CA ALA A 51 -6.61 11.99 -25.43
C ALA A 51 -6.66 13.23 -24.53
N THR A 52 -7.56 13.26 -23.55
CA THR A 52 -7.77 14.38 -22.63
C THR A 52 -7.50 14.01 -21.17
N PHE A 53 -7.07 12.80 -20.88
CA PHE A 53 -6.82 12.31 -19.52
C PHE A 53 -5.70 13.11 -18.83
N LEU A 54 -6.04 13.83 -17.78
CA LEU A 54 -5.11 14.67 -17.04
C LEU A 54 -5.11 14.38 -15.54
N GLY A 55 -6.30 14.11 -14.99
CA GLY A 55 -6.49 13.78 -13.59
C GLY A 55 -6.08 12.36 -13.25
N TYR A 56 -6.19 11.99 -11.96
CA TYR A 56 -5.70 10.74 -11.38
C TYR A 56 -4.23 10.44 -11.72
N GLN A 57 -3.44 10.01 -10.77
CA GLN A 57 -2.00 9.78 -10.95
C GLN A 57 -1.72 8.43 -11.67
N THR A 58 -2.32 8.24 -12.85
CA THR A 58 -2.14 7.04 -13.68
C THR A 58 -1.52 7.40 -15.03
N ASN A 59 -0.54 6.61 -15.46
CA ASN A 59 0.09 6.80 -16.76
C ASN A 59 -0.79 6.19 -17.85
N GLN A 60 -1.32 7.03 -18.75
CA GLN A 60 -2.10 6.60 -19.92
C GLN A 60 -1.28 6.50 -21.21
N ASN A 61 0.00 6.89 -21.20
CA ASN A 61 0.89 6.72 -22.34
C ASN A 61 1.58 5.36 -22.29
N ILE A 62 0.81 4.30 -22.58
CA ILE A 62 1.22 2.91 -22.48
C ILE A 62 0.95 2.17 -23.79
N ASP A 63 1.85 1.24 -24.13
CA ASP A 63 1.65 0.29 -25.22
C ASP A 63 2.21 -1.07 -24.81
N TYR A 64 1.30 -2.00 -24.60
CA TYR A 64 1.59 -3.39 -24.29
C TYR A 64 1.07 -4.35 -25.36
N SER A 65 0.87 -3.88 -26.59
CA SER A 65 0.40 -4.69 -27.74
C SER A 65 1.30 -5.89 -28.02
N ILE A 66 2.58 -5.83 -27.66
CA ILE A 66 3.52 -6.94 -27.71
C ILE A 66 3.02 -8.19 -26.95
N TYR A 67 2.16 -8.01 -25.94
CA TYR A 67 1.60 -9.12 -25.15
C TYR A 67 0.32 -9.73 -25.74
N ALA A 68 -0.23 -9.17 -26.82
CA ALA A 68 -1.42 -9.71 -27.47
C ALA A 68 -1.33 -11.22 -27.82
N PRO A 69 -0.18 -11.76 -28.30
CA PRO A 69 -0.03 -13.20 -28.54
C PRO A 69 -0.19 -14.09 -27.32
N TYR A 70 0.08 -13.56 -26.13
CA TYR A 70 0.00 -14.29 -24.86
C TYR A 70 -1.41 -14.29 -24.24
N LEU A 71 -2.35 -13.46 -24.73
CA LEU A 71 -3.74 -13.45 -24.28
C LEU A 71 -4.52 -14.75 -24.55
N LYS A 72 -3.94 -15.69 -25.34
CA LYS A 72 -4.47 -17.06 -25.51
C LYS A 72 -4.01 -18.01 -24.39
N CYS A 73 -3.16 -17.59 -23.47
CA CYS A 73 -2.59 -18.39 -22.40
C CYS A 73 -3.05 -17.87 -21.05
N LEU A 74 -3.42 -18.78 -20.15
CA LEU A 74 -3.67 -18.43 -18.76
C LEU A 74 -2.35 -18.50 -17.98
N PHE A 75 -1.79 -17.34 -17.60
CA PHE A 75 -0.65 -17.27 -16.70
C PHE A 75 -1.13 -17.02 -15.27
N ASN A 76 -0.85 -17.96 -14.36
CA ASN A 76 -1.25 -17.90 -12.96
C ASN A 76 -0.03 -18.13 -12.05
N ASN A 77 0.38 -17.10 -11.32
CA ASN A 77 1.49 -17.17 -10.35
C ASN A 77 0.96 -17.66 -8.99
N ILE A 78 0.32 -18.83 -8.99
CA ILE A 78 -0.29 -19.43 -7.80
C ILE A 78 0.77 -19.82 -6.77
N GLY A 79 0.48 -19.55 -5.49
CA GLY A 79 1.33 -19.87 -4.34
C GLY A 79 2.54 -18.93 -4.18
N ASP A 80 3.51 -19.37 -3.41
CA ASP A 80 4.70 -18.58 -3.08
C ASP A 80 5.50 -18.16 -4.31
N PRO A 81 5.93 -16.90 -4.44
CA PRO A 81 6.66 -16.41 -5.59
C PRO A 81 8.06 -17.01 -5.74
N PHE A 82 8.67 -17.49 -4.64
CA PHE A 82 10.01 -18.08 -4.61
C PHE A 82 10.03 -19.60 -4.82
N THR A 83 8.85 -20.23 -4.89
CA THR A 83 8.70 -21.68 -5.11
C THR A 83 8.03 -21.94 -6.46
N SER A 84 8.58 -22.81 -7.30
CA SER A 84 8.07 -23.06 -8.66
C SER A 84 6.65 -23.62 -8.67
N GLY A 85 6.33 -24.59 -7.80
CA GLY A 85 5.03 -25.26 -7.75
C GLY A 85 4.75 -26.16 -8.96
N ASN A 86 3.56 -26.79 -8.97
CA ASN A 86 3.14 -27.73 -10.01
C ASN A 86 2.43 -27.06 -11.19
N PHE A 87 1.95 -25.83 -11.04
CA PHE A 87 1.31 -25.10 -12.11
C PHE A 87 2.37 -24.44 -13.02
N THR A 88 2.63 -25.03 -14.17
CA THR A 88 3.75 -24.67 -15.05
C THR A 88 3.52 -23.43 -15.89
N MET A 89 2.25 -23.06 -16.17
CA MET A 89 1.89 -21.84 -16.90
C MET A 89 1.91 -20.62 -15.96
N ASN A 90 3.10 -20.25 -15.49
CA ASN A 90 3.33 -19.11 -14.61
C ASN A 90 4.49 -18.24 -15.09
N THR A 91 4.63 -17.07 -14.50
CA THR A 91 5.69 -16.10 -14.77
C THR A 91 6.46 -15.73 -13.48
N LYS A 92 6.52 -16.66 -12.51
CA LYS A 92 7.22 -16.44 -11.24
C LYS A 92 8.69 -16.08 -11.42
N PHE A 93 9.34 -16.60 -12.47
CA PHE A 93 10.72 -16.21 -12.80
C PHE A 93 10.86 -14.72 -13.17
N MET A 94 9.85 -14.11 -13.83
CA MET A 94 9.80 -12.66 -14.06
C MET A 94 9.42 -11.91 -12.78
N GLU A 95 8.46 -12.44 -12.02
CA GLU A 95 8.08 -11.90 -10.72
C GLU A 95 9.29 -11.74 -9.80
N ARG A 96 10.13 -12.76 -9.68
CA ARG A 96 11.36 -12.70 -8.88
C ARG A 96 12.31 -11.62 -9.36
N MET A 97 12.48 -11.43 -10.66
CA MET A 97 13.34 -10.38 -11.19
C MET A 97 12.80 -8.97 -10.87
N VAL A 98 11.47 -8.82 -10.91
CA VAL A 98 10.80 -7.58 -10.49
C VAL A 98 11.01 -7.33 -8.99
N LEU A 99 10.84 -8.35 -8.16
CA LEU A 99 11.02 -8.25 -6.72
C LEU A 99 12.48 -7.92 -6.37
N ASP A 100 13.46 -8.60 -6.96
CA ASP A 100 14.88 -8.32 -6.79
C ASP A 100 15.25 -6.88 -7.20
N TYR A 101 14.61 -6.37 -8.24
CA TYR A 101 14.83 -5.00 -8.68
C TYR A 101 14.33 -3.99 -7.64
N PHE A 102 13.09 -4.14 -7.16
CA PHE A 102 12.53 -3.24 -6.16
C PHE A 102 13.18 -3.41 -4.79
N ALA A 103 13.62 -4.63 -4.43
CA ALA A 103 14.39 -4.86 -3.22
C ALA A 103 15.67 -4.02 -3.20
N ARG A 104 16.45 -4.05 -4.30
CA ARG A 104 17.64 -3.19 -4.43
C ARG A 104 17.29 -1.70 -4.45
N LEU A 105 16.18 -1.32 -5.10
CA LEU A 105 15.75 0.07 -5.21
C LEU A 105 15.32 0.64 -3.85
N TRP A 106 14.74 -0.19 -3.00
CA TRP A 106 14.27 0.15 -1.65
C TRP A 106 15.22 -0.30 -0.54
N HIS A 107 16.48 -0.54 -0.85
CA HIS A 107 17.55 -0.89 0.09
C HIS A 107 17.23 -2.10 0.99
N ALA A 108 16.39 -3.02 0.51
CA ALA A 108 16.12 -4.27 1.21
C ALA A 108 17.29 -5.26 1.02
N GLU A 109 17.49 -6.14 2.00
CA GLU A 109 18.56 -7.13 1.95
C GLU A 109 18.30 -8.19 0.88
N THR A 110 19.26 -8.37 -0.03
CA THR A 110 19.21 -9.30 -1.17
C THR A 110 20.41 -10.23 -1.18
N PRO A 111 20.30 -11.46 -1.72
CA PRO A 111 19.09 -12.05 -2.32
C PRO A 111 18.06 -12.50 -1.27
N HIS A 112 16.85 -12.83 -1.73
CA HIS A 112 15.90 -13.53 -0.86
C HIS A 112 16.49 -14.87 -0.40
N VAL A 113 16.34 -15.15 0.88
CA VAL A 113 16.72 -16.40 1.52
C VAL A 113 15.48 -17.00 2.16
N ASP A 114 15.24 -18.29 1.93
CA ASP A 114 14.12 -19.02 2.56
C ASP A 114 14.20 -18.94 4.09
N ILE A 115 13.05 -19.12 4.73
CA ILE A 115 12.96 -19.17 6.19
C ILE A 115 13.87 -20.28 6.72
N ASP A 116 14.79 -19.90 7.60
CA ASP A 116 15.54 -20.86 8.39
C ASP A 116 14.61 -21.45 9.47
N PRO A 117 14.30 -22.75 9.42
CA PRO A 117 13.41 -23.38 10.39
C PRO A 117 13.90 -23.29 11.84
N GLU A 118 15.22 -23.21 12.04
CA GLU A 118 15.81 -23.12 13.39
C GLU A 118 15.79 -21.69 13.94
N ASN A 119 15.82 -20.68 13.05
CA ASN A 119 15.86 -19.26 13.43
C ASN A 119 15.02 -18.38 12.50
N PRO A 120 13.71 -18.61 12.36
CA PRO A 120 12.86 -17.89 11.38
C PRO A 120 12.84 -16.37 11.60
N GLN A 121 13.05 -15.91 12.83
CA GLN A 121 12.96 -14.49 13.20
C GLN A 121 14.26 -13.70 12.97
N THR A 122 15.33 -14.33 12.52
CA THR A 122 16.61 -13.67 12.26
C THR A 122 16.82 -13.33 10.79
N ASN A 123 15.93 -13.76 9.91
CA ASN A 123 16.08 -13.60 8.48
C ASN A 123 15.68 -12.18 8.02
N GLU A 124 16.69 -11.35 7.79
CA GLU A 124 16.55 -9.96 7.34
C GLU A 124 16.35 -9.82 5.82
N SER A 125 16.53 -10.90 5.03
CA SER A 125 16.36 -10.85 3.58
C SER A 125 14.91 -10.45 3.24
N TYR A 126 14.74 -9.80 2.09
CA TYR A 126 13.41 -9.41 1.66
C TYR A 126 12.53 -10.60 1.32
N TRP A 127 11.25 -10.45 1.56
CA TRP A 127 10.17 -11.25 0.99
C TRP A 127 9.12 -10.31 0.39
N GLY A 128 8.48 -10.74 -0.66
CA GLY A 128 7.43 -9.94 -1.29
C GLY A 128 6.79 -10.65 -2.47
N TYR A 129 5.76 -10.05 -3.04
CA TYR A 129 5.10 -10.58 -4.24
C TYR A 129 4.48 -9.49 -5.09
N VAL A 130 4.21 -9.82 -6.36
CA VAL A 130 3.46 -8.95 -7.28
C VAL A 130 1.97 -9.16 -7.02
N VAL A 131 1.32 -8.10 -6.52
CA VAL A 131 -0.12 -8.09 -6.19
C VAL A 131 -0.98 -7.94 -7.44
N SER A 132 -2.18 -8.49 -7.41
CA SER A 132 -3.12 -8.51 -8.54
C SER A 132 -4.20 -7.42 -8.48
N MET A 133 -4.41 -6.79 -7.31
CA MET A 133 -5.44 -5.77 -7.08
C MET A 133 -4.83 -4.41 -6.69
N GLY A 134 -3.55 -4.18 -7.01
CA GLY A 134 -2.83 -2.95 -6.65
C GLY A 134 -2.58 -2.81 -5.15
N SER A 135 -2.23 -1.60 -4.72
CA SER A 135 -1.83 -1.32 -3.33
C SER A 135 -2.92 -1.57 -2.30
N SER A 136 -4.20 -1.66 -2.70
CA SER A 136 -5.26 -2.05 -1.74
C SER A 136 -5.05 -3.49 -1.23
N GLU A 137 -4.63 -4.42 -2.08
CA GLU A 137 -4.24 -5.77 -1.67
C GLU A 137 -2.98 -5.73 -0.79
N SER A 138 -2.00 -4.92 -1.17
CA SER A 138 -0.76 -4.78 -0.41
C SER A 138 -1.02 -4.20 0.99
N ASN A 139 -1.92 -3.22 1.12
CA ASN A 139 -2.34 -2.66 2.41
C ASN A 139 -3.01 -3.72 3.30
N VAL A 140 -3.94 -4.50 2.73
CA VAL A 140 -4.58 -5.61 3.47
C VAL A 140 -3.53 -6.61 3.94
N PHE A 141 -2.64 -7.04 3.06
CA PHE A 141 -1.64 -8.06 3.40
C PHE A 141 -0.60 -7.54 4.42
N GLY A 142 -0.11 -6.31 4.25
CA GLY A 142 0.83 -5.69 5.18
C GLY A 142 0.24 -5.50 6.58
N LEU A 143 -1.00 -5.04 6.66
CA LEU A 143 -1.71 -4.86 7.93
C LEU A 143 -2.11 -6.21 8.57
N TRP A 144 -2.40 -7.23 7.76
CA TRP A 144 -2.61 -8.59 8.26
C TRP A 144 -1.33 -9.12 8.94
N ASN A 145 -0.19 -9.03 8.28
CA ASN A 145 1.09 -9.41 8.86
C ASN A 145 1.40 -8.60 10.13
N ALA A 146 1.15 -7.28 10.10
CA ALA A 146 1.34 -6.40 11.26
C ALA A 146 0.50 -6.84 12.45
N ARG A 147 -0.80 -7.09 12.23
CA ARG A 147 -1.72 -7.56 13.26
C ARG A 147 -1.25 -8.87 13.88
N ASP A 148 -0.96 -9.85 13.05
CA ASP A 148 -0.60 -11.18 13.52
C ASP A 148 0.75 -11.18 14.24
N TYR A 149 1.74 -10.46 13.70
CA TYR A 149 3.04 -10.29 14.36
C TYR A 149 2.90 -9.62 15.72
N LEU A 150 2.16 -8.50 15.82
CA LEU A 150 2.00 -7.77 17.07
C LEU A 150 1.03 -8.45 18.04
N ALA A 151 0.14 -9.32 17.55
CA ALA A 151 -0.66 -10.21 18.38
C ALA A 151 0.14 -11.40 18.93
N GLY A 152 1.46 -11.43 18.69
CA GLY A 152 2.34 -12.49 19.21
C GLY A 152 2.21 -13.82 18.48
N ARG A 153 1.56 -13.85 17.31
CA ARG A 153 1.51 -15.05 16.49
C ARG A 153 2.87 -15.35 15.88
N GLU A 154 3.22 -16.59 15.83
CA GLU A 154 4.50 -17.04 15.28
C GLU A 154 4.37 -18.30 14.46
N LEU A 155 5.30 -18.43 13.51
CA LEU A 155 5.53 -19.66 12.79
C LEU A 155 6.36 -20.60 13.67
N LEU A 156 5.72 -21.63 14.24
CA LEU A 156 6.41 -22.67 14.98
C LEU A 156 6.78 -23.81 14.05
N VAL A 157 8.01 -24.30 14.17
CA VAL A 157 8.44 -25.52 13.49
C VAL A 157 7.88 -26.71 14.26
N ASP A 158 7.16 -27.59 13.57
CA ASP A 158 6.75 -28.86 14.13
C ASP A 158 7.97 -29.79 14.20
N ASP A 159 8.64 -29.80 15.35
CA ASP A 159 9.82 -30.62 15.61
C ASP A 159 9.56 -32.11 15.42
N ASP A 160 8.34 -32.59 15.65
CA ASP A 160 8.00 -33.99 15.49
C ASP A 160 7.84 -34.34 14.00
N ALA A 161 7.24 -33.50 13.19
CA ALA A 161 7.20 -33.69 11.74
C ALA A 161 8.62 -33.62 11.11
N ALA A 162 9.49 -32.75 11.63
CA ALA A 162 10.88 -32.66 11.20
C ALA A 162 11.67 -33.96 11.56
N LYS A 163 11.46 -34.51 12.76
CA LYS A 163 12.04 -35.77 13.19
C LYS A 163 11.55 -36.98 12.41
N GLU A 164 10.23 -37.03 12.14
CA GLU A 164 9.63 -38.06 11.27
C GLU A 164 10.18 -38.04 9.85
N ALA A 165 10.34 -36.85 9.28
CA ALA A 165 10.93 -36.67 7.96
C ALA A 165 12.40 -37.14 7.91
N LYS A 166 13.16 -36.83 8.94
CA LYS A 166 14.56 -37.28 9.10
C LYS A 166 14.67 -38.81 9.22
N LEU A 167 13.85 -39.41 10.05
CA LEU A 167 13.77 -40.87 10.20
C LEU A 167 13.36 -41.56 8.91
N ALA A 168 12.37 -41.03 8.20
CA ALA A 168 11.93 -41.57 6.91
C ALA A 168 13.03 -41.49 5.84
N SER A 169 13.80 -40.42 5.81
CA SER A 169 14.96 -40.24 4.92
C SER A 169 16.11 -41.19 5.22
N GLU A 170 16.36 -41.47 6.52
CA GLU A 170 17.37 -42.44 6.96
C GLU A 170 16.98 -43.87 6.62
N GLN A 171 15.69 -44.21 6.68
CA GLN A 171 15.16 -45.54 6.35
C GLN A 171 15.09 -45.82 4.85
N ASN A 172 15.01 -44.81 4.00
CA ASN A 172 14.93 -44.94 2.55
C ASN A 172 15.93 -43.98 1.85
N PRO A 173 17.25 -44.32 1.88
CA PRO A 173 18.26 -43.48 1.20
C PRO A 173 18.00 -43.42 -0.30
N GLY A 174 17.67 -42.26 -0.83
CA GLY A 174 17.38 -42.01 -2.22
C GLY A 174 15.95 -41.53 -2.49
N VAL A 175 15.09 -41.53 -1.51
CA VAL A 175 13.79 -40.82 -1.56
C VAL A 175 13.94 -39.50 -0.82
N LEU A 176 13.84 -38.39 -1.58
CA LEU A 176 13.81 -37.05 -0.99
C LEU A 176 12.47 -36.86 -0.28
N TYR A 177 12.41 -37.17 0.98
CA TYR A 177 11.29 -36.73 1.83
C TYR A 177 11.50 -35.26 2.16
N SER A 178 10.98 -34.38 1.36
CA SER A 178 10.86 -32.98 1.74
C SER A 178 9.61 -32.80 2.62
N ALA A 179 9.64 -33.33 3.83
CA ALA A 179 8.69 -32.86 4.82
C ALA A 179 9.12 -31.46 5.21
N LYS A 180 8.52 -30.45 4.60
CA LYS A 180 8.62 -29.09 5.12
C LYS A 180 8.03 -29.13 6.54
N PRO A 181 8.72 -28.58 7.53
CA PRO A 181 8.21 -28.54 8.89
C PRO A 181 6.82 -27.89 8.89
N ARG A 182 5.91 -28.46 9.63
CA ARG A 182 4.56 -27.92 9.79
C ARG A 182 4.68 -26.60 10.51
N VAL A 183 4.18 -25.55 9.91
CA VAL A 183 4.20 -24.23 10.50
C VAL A 183 2.90 -24.06 11.29
N ILE A 184 3.01 -23.86 12.59
CA ILE A 184 1.88 -23.66 13.50
C ILE A 184 1.87 -22.20 13.94
N VAL A 185 0.70 -21.57 13.90
CA VAL A 185 0.50 -20.23 14.47
C VAL A 185 0.03 -20.37 15.92
N SER A 186 0.77 -19.80 16.85
CA SER A 186 0.35 -19.75 18.27
C SER A 186 -0.34 -18.41 18.56
N ASP A 187 -1.35 -18.46 19.44
CA ASP A 187 -1.97 -17.27 20.04
C ASP A 187 -1.49 -17.20 21.51
N PRO A 188 -0.49 -16.38 21.84
CA PRO A 188 0.06 -16.32 23.19
C PRO A 188 -0.92 -15.64 24.16
N VAL A 189 -0.78 -15.96 25.44
CA VAL A 189 -1.53 -15.31 26.51
C VAL A 189 -0.77 -14.04 26.94
N ALA A 190 -1.50 -12.92 27.02
CA ALA A 190 -0.90 -11.68 27.50
C ALA A 190 -0.42 -11.80 28.96
N PRO A 191 0.71 -11.14 29.32
CA PRO A 191 1.17 -11.08 30.70
C PRO A 191 0.10 -10.52 31.64
N GLU A 192 0.02 -11.02 32.89
CA GLU A 192 -0.98 -10.58 33.87
C GLU A 192 -0.84 -9.07 34.20
N ASP A 193 0.36 -8.54 34.17
CA ASP A 193 0.67 -7.12 34.44
C ASP A 193 0.48 -6.23 33.21
N ASN A 194 0.30 -6.80 32.00
CA ASN A 194 0.01 -6.04 30.77
C ASN A 194 -1.01 -6.78 29.88
N PRO A 195 -2.32 -6.63 30.13
CA PRO A 195 -3.35 -7.29 29.32
C PRO A 195 -3.42 -6.78 27.87
N ASN A 196 -2.80 -5.65 27.57
CA ASN A 196 -2.81 -5.00 26.24
C ASN A 196 -1.65 -5.47 25.34
N TYR A 197 -0.72 -6.25 25.88
CA TYR A 197 0.58 -6.61 25.28
C TYR A 197 0.48 -7.19 23.86
N TYR A 198 -0.60 -7.87 23.51
CA TYR A 198 -0.85 -8.50 22.23
C TYR A 198 -2.05 -7.86 21.47
N THR A 199 -2.45 -6.64 21.86
CA THR A 199 -3.57 -5.93 21.24
C THR A 199 -3.05 -4.77 20.39
N PRO A 200 -2.76 -4.97 19.10
CA PRO A 200 -2.20 -3.92 18.25
C PRO A 200 -3.22 -2.80 17.98
N ILE A 201 -2.75 -1.56 18.12
CA ILE A 201 -3.51 -0.34 17.86
C ILE A 201 -2.93 0.40 16.66
N ALA A 202 -3.78 0.82 15.74
CA ALA A 202 -3.37 1.45 14.50
C ALA A 202 -3.46 2.99 14.54
N PHE A 203 -2.42 3.63 13.97
CA PHE A 203 -2.27 5.07 13.78
C PHE A 203 -2.10 5.37 12.29
N TYR A 204 -2.82 6.36 11.79
CA TYR A 204 -2.76 6.83 10.40
C TYR A 204 -3.22 8.29 10.34
N SER A 205 -2.78 9.04 9.32
CA SER A 205 -3.11 10.46 9.19
C SER A 205 -4.43 10.71 8.47
N GLN A 206 -4.91 11.94 8.55
CA GLN A 206 -6.12 12.41 7.85
C GLN A 206 -6.02 12.26 6.33
N ASP A 207 -4.81 12.39 5.76
CA ASP A 207 -4.56 12.26 4.32
C ASP A 207 -4.28 10.81 3.88
N THR A 208 -4.41 9.83 4.79
CA THR A 208 -4.22 8.41 4.48
C THR A 208 -5.31 7.89 3.55
N HIS A 209 -4.89 7.12 2.53
CA HIS A 209 -5.83 6.56 1.56
C HIS A 209 -6.85 5.63 2.23
N TYR A 210 -8.11 5.74 1.83
CA TYR A 210 -9.23 4.98 2.41
C TYR A 210 -9.03 3.46 2.44
N SER A 211 -8.18 2.90 1.56
CA SER A 211 -7.90 1.44 1.56
C SER A 211 -7.23 0.96 2.84
N VAL A 212 -6.44 1.80 3.51
CA VAL A 212 -5.81 1.48 4.80
C VAL A 212 -6.89 1.34 5.87
N VAL A 213 -7.79 2.32 5.98
CA VAL A 213 -8.92 2.29 6.93
C VAL A 213 -9.86 1.13 6.64
N LYS A 214 -10.15 0.88 5.35
CA LYS A 214 -10.95 -0.28 4.91
C LYS A 214 -10.29 -1.60 5.31
N SER A 215 -8.97 -1.70 5.19
CA SER A 215 -8.21 -2.90 5.57
C SER A 215 -8.24 -3.12 7.08
N MET A 216 -8.04 -2.09 7.89
CA MET A 216 -8.14 -2.16 9.35
C MET A 216 -9.51 -2.68 9.78
N ARG A 217 -10.57 -2.13 9.18
CA ARG A 217 -11.94 -2.59 9.44
C ARG A 217 -12.16 -4.06 9.04
N ALA A 218 -11.69 -4.46 7.85
CA ALA A 218 -11.84 -5.84 7.36
C ALA A 218 -11.06 -6.85 8.21
N LEU A 219 -9.91 -6.44 8.76
CA LEU A 219 -9.04 -7.26 9.60
C LEU A 219 -9.36 -7.16 11.10
N ASN A 220 -10.37 -6.38 11.48
CA ASN A 220 -10.73 -6.10 12.87
C ASN A 220 -9.56 -5.54 13.70
N ILE A 221 -8.75 -4.66 13.08
CA ILE A 221 -7.70 -3.92 13.77
C ILE A 221 -8.32 -2.63 14.30
N LYS A 222 -8.21 -2.41 15.60
CA LYS A 222 -8.72 -1.19 16.24
C LYS A 222 -7.79 -0.02 15.97
N THR A 223 -8.39 1.14 15.71
CA THR A 223 -7.66 2.40 15.65
C THR A 223 -7.49 3.00 17.06
N PHE A 224 -6.52 3.89 17.23
CA PHE A 224 -6.32 4.60 18.49
C PHE A 224 -7.60 5.36 18.92
N TYR A 225 -8.34 5.90 17.94
CA TYR A 225 -9.58 6.61 18.19
C TYR A 225 -10.68 5.66 18.73
N GLU A 226 -10.90 4.52 18.06
CA GLU A 226 -11.91 3.55 18.48
C GLU A 226 -11.61 2.99 19.87
N GLU A 227 -10.36 2.65 20.15
CA GLU A 227 -9.94 2.13 21.45
C GLU A 227 -10.08 3.18 22.55
N ALA A 228 -9.67 4.42 22.27
CA ALA A 228 -9.81 5.54 23.21
C ALA A 228 -11.29 5.83 23.55
N MET A 229 -12.17 5.84 22.53
CA MET A 229 -13.59 6.08 22.72
C MET A 229 -14.27 4.97 23.51
N ASN A 230 -13.92 3.70 23.21
CA ASN A 230 -14.50 2.55 23.91
C ASN A 230 -14.12 2.50 25.39
N ASN A 231 -12.91 2.94 25.73
CA ASN A 231 -12.39 2.91 27.11
C ASN A 231 -12.44 4.28 27.80
N HIS A 232 -13.00 5.30 27.16
CA HIS A 232 -13.11 6.66 27.70
C HIS A 232 -11.76 7.28 28.10
N TYR A 233 -10.71 7.03 27.29
CA TYR A 233 -9.39 7.64 27.53
C TYR A 233 -9.44 9.14 27.27
N VAL A 234 -8.61 9.89 28.00
CA VAL A 234 -8.46 11.33 27.81
C VAL A 234 -7.35 11.60 26.82
N CYS A 235 -7.63 12.42 25.80
CA CYS A 235 -6.66 12.76 24.78
C CYS A 235 -5.43 13.46 25.37
N PRO A 236 -4.20 13.03 25.06
CA PRO A 236 -2.97 13.63 25.59
C PRO A 236 -2.61 14.94 24.87
N LEU A 237 -3.21 15.25 23.72
CA LEU A 237 -2.88 16.41 22.93
C LEU A 237 -3.41 17.71 23.56
N LYS A 238 -2.60 18.75 23.57
CA LYS A 238 -2.93 20.08 24.08
C LYS A 238 -3.08 21.06 22.92
N TRP A 239 -4.20 21.74 22.86
CA TRP A 239 -4.44 22.82 21.92
C TRP A 239 -3.75 24.11 22.38
N PRO A 240 -3.15 24.91 21.47
CA PRO A 240 -2.87 24.59 20.04
C PRO A 240 -1.53 23.88 19.83
N ASP A 241 -0.70 23.72 20.86
CA ASP A 241 0.73 23.39 20.78
C ASP A 241 1.03 22.05 20.10
N ASP A 242 0.12 21.09 20.19
CA ASP A 242 0.31 19.72 19.71
C ASP A 242 -0.40 19.45 18.38
N TYR A 243 -1.01 20.48 17.80
CA TYR A 243 -1.74 20.40 16.55
C TYR A 243 -1.04 21.20 15.44
N PRO A 244 -1.22 20.84 14.17
CA PRO A 244 -0.67 21.62 13.07
C PRO A 244 -1.33 23.01 12.98
N GLU A 245 -0.62 23.95 12.35
CA GLU A 245 -1.14 25.30 12.12
C GLU A 245 -2.47 25.25 11.34
N GLY A 246 -3.46 26.03 11.77
CA GLY A 246 -4.78 26.10 11.17
C GLY A 246 -5.71 24.93 11.50
N TYR A 247 -5.28 23.99 12.34
CA TYR A 247 -6.18 22.92 12.79
C TYR A 247 -7.31 23.52 13.67
N PRO A 248 -8.58 23.12 13.47
CA PRO A 248 -9.68 23.65 14.27
C PRO A 248 -9.56 23.21 15.74
N GLU A 249 -9.94 24.09 16.66
CA GLU A 249 -9.93 23.77 18.10
C GLU A 249 -10.81 22.54 18.39
N PRO A 250 -10.22 21.44 18.90
CA PRO A 250 -10.99 20.24 19.23
C PRO A 250 -11.78 20.42 20.54
N LEU A 251 -12.77 19.59 20.76
CA LEU A 251 -13.40 19.50 22.07
C LEU A 251 -12.37 19.03 23.12
N PRO A 252 -12.28 19.68 24.27
CA PRO A 252 -11.30 19.34 25.30
C PRO A 252 -11.37 17.88 25.73
N GLY A 253 -10.23 17.18 25.70
CA GLY A 253 -10.12 15.78 26.12
C GLY A 253 -10.59 14.75 25.09
N PHE A 254 -11.08 15.17 23.92
CA PHE A 254 -11.47 14.24 22.85
C PHE A 254 -10.29 13.94 21.93
N TYR A 255 -10.18 12.68 21.52
CA TYR A 255 -9.21 12.26 20.52
C TYR A 255 -9.63 12.72 19.12
N PRO A 256 -8.68 13.15 18.27
CA PRO A 256 -8.93 13.28 16.84
C PRO A 256 -9.21 11.90 16.24
N LYS A 257 -10.04 11.85 15.21
CA LYS A 257 -10.42 10.57 14.58
C LYS A 257 -9.26 9.92 13.84
N GLU A 258 -8.44 10.74 13.20
CA GLU A 258 -7.16 10.40 12.56
C GLU A 258 -6.05 11.27 13.17
N VAL A 259 -4.79 10.87 13.03
CA VAL A 259 -3.67 11.74 13.40
C VAL A 259 -3.72 13.01 12.54
N PRO A 260 -3.70 14.22 13.14
CA PRO A 260 -3.73 15.47 12.37
C PRO A 260 -2.66 15.52 11.28
N SER A 261 -3.01 16.06 10.11
CA SER A 261 -2.07 16.35 9.03
C SER A 261 -1.70 17.83 9.00
N ASN A 262 -0.47 18.11 8.63
CA ASN A 262 -0.02 19.47 8.29
C ASN A 262 -0.77 19.98 7.03
N PRO A 263 -0.77 21.32 6.80
CA PRO A 263 -1.44 21.89 5.61
C PRO A 263 -0.97 21.28 4.28
N ASP A 264 0.29 20.86 4.19
CA ASP A 264 0.86 20.21 3.01
C ASP A 264 0.45 18.73 2.85
N GLY A 265 -0.26 18.14 3.81
CA GLY A 265 -0.74 16.76 3.80
C GLY A 265 0.21 15.75 4.43
N THR A 266 1.34 16.18 4.97
CA THR A 266 2.20 15.31 5.77
C THR A 266 1.61 15.08 7.17
N ILE A 267 1.89 13.95 7.77
CA ILE A 267 1.45 13.66 9.14
C ILE A 267 2.09 14.64 10.14
N CYS A 268 1.32 15.14 11.12
CA CYS A 268 1.86 15.96 12.20
C CYS A 268 2.65 15.09 13.17
N ILE A 269 3.98 15.20 13.14
CA ILE A 269 4.90 14.38 13.96
C ILE A 269 4.63 14.59 15.46
N THR A 270 4.43 15.81 15.91
CA THR A 270 4.16 16.12 17.33
C THR A 270 2.90 15.43 17.82
N SER A 271 1.81 15.52 17.05
CA SER A 271 0.56 14.83 17.39
C SER A 271 0.75 13.31 17.39
N LEU A 272 1.41 12.75 16.37
CA LEU A 272 1.65 11.30 16.26
C LEU A 272 2.43 10.78 17.46
N VAL A 273 3.56 11.41 17.81
CA VAL A 273 4.44 10.95 18.90
C VAL A 273 3.68 10.93 20.23
N LYS A 274 2.91 11.97 20.53
CA LYS A 274 2.12 12.03 21.79
C LYS A 274 1.00 11.01 21.83
N LEU A 275 0.30 10.80 20.72
CA LEU A 275 -0.74 9.76 20.62
C LEU A 275 -0.14 8.38 20.77
N VAL A 276 0.96 8.08 20.09
CA VAL A 276 1.67 6.80 20.22
C VAL A 276 2.17 6.59 21.64
N ALA A 277 2.79 7.61 22.26
CA ALA A 277 3.29 7.51 23.62
C ALA A 277 2.21 7.10 24.61
N SER A 278 1.03 7.70 24.53
CA SER A 278 -0.07 7.37 25.45
C SER A 278 -0.51 5.90 25.36
N PHE A 279 -0.49 5.30 24.18
CA PHE A 279 -0.85 3.88 24.01
C PHE A 279 0.29 2.93 24.38
N VAL A 280 1.53 3.28 24.06
CA VAL A 280 2.72 2.50 24.47
C VAL A 280 2.85 2.46 26.00
N GLU A 281 2.60 3.58 26.69
CA GLU A 281 2.56 3.65 28.16
C GLU A 281 1.48 2.75 28.77
N MET A 282 0.35 2.59 28.08
CA MET A 282 -0.73 1.65 28.46
C MET A 282 -0.44 0.20 28.05
N GLY A 283 0.74 -0.09 27.46
CA GLY A 283 1.20 -1.42 27.10
C GLY A 283 0.75 -1.95 25.74
N TYR A 284 0.13 -1.14 24.89
CA TYR A 284 -0.30 -1.54 23.55
C TYR A 284 0.89 -1.57 22.57
N PRO A 285 1.01 -2.59 21.72
CA PRO A 285 1.83 -2.53 20.52
C PRO A 285 1.15 -1.67 19.45
N VAL A 286 1.95 -1.05 18.57
CA VAL A 286 1.45 -0.03 17.65
C VAL A 286 1.71 -0.37 16.18
N ILE A 287 0.70 -0.14 15.34
CA ILE A 287 0.83 -0.15 13.88
C ILE A 287 0.80 1.30 13.42
N ILE A 288 1.85 1.75 12.76
CA ILE A 288 1.95 3.12 12.23
C ILE A 288 1.96 3.05 10.72
N SER A 289 0.90 3.52 10.07
CA SER A 289 0.79 3.61 8.62
C SER A 289 1.18 5.01 8.17
N LEU A 290 2.26 5.10 7.41
CA LEU A 290 2.82 6.34 6.87
C LEU A 290 2.59 6.39 5.36
N ASN A 291 2.41 7.59 4.81
CA ASN A 291 2.11 7.79 3.40
C ASN A 291 3.36 8.30 2.67
N TYR A 292 3.68 7.68 1.56
CA TYR A 292 4.71 8.20 0.66
C TYR A 292 4.10 8.53 -0.68
N GLY A 293 3.50 9.73 -0.74
CA GLY A 293 2.64 10.21 -1.80
C GLY A 293 1.16 10.07 -1.46
N THR A 294 0.59 10.98 -0.64
CA THR A 294 -0.84 10.99 -0.32
C THR A 294 -1.67 11.18 -1.58
N THR A 295 -2.88 10.63 -1.59
CA THR A 295 -3.70 10.57 -2.82
C THR A 295 -4.05 11.93 -3.37
N PHE A 296 -4.46 12.87 -2.51
CA PHE A 296 -4.95 14.18 -2.95
C PHE A 296 -3.81 15.20 -3.04
N LYS A 297 -2.95 15.30 -2.02
CA LYS A 297 -1.88 16.29 -1.97
C LYS A 297 -0.54 15.80 -2.52
N GLY A 298 -0.36 14.47 -2.65
CA GLY A 298 0.92 13.86 -3.05
C GLY A 298 2.03 14.06 -2.04
N ALA A 299 1.69 14.24 -0.76
CA ALA A 299 2.62 14.51 0.31
C ALA A 299 3.47 13.28 0.70
N TYR A 300 4.68 13.56 1.21
CA TYR A 300 5.64 12.54 1.63
C TYR A 300 5.85 12.68 3.14
N ASP A 301 5.37 11.72 3.92
CA ASP A 301 5.69 11.66 5.35
C ASP A 301 7.20 11.46 5.52
N ASP A 302 7.81 12.24 6.42
CA ASP A 302 9.24 12.11 6.75
C ASP A 302 9.44 10.93 7.69
N VAL A 303 9.50 9.72 7.09
CA VAL A 303 9.59 8.46 7.83
C VAL A 303 10.83 8.42 8.72
N GLU A 304 11.97 8.94 8.26
CA GLU A 304 13.21 8.97 9.02
C GLU A 304 13.09 9.86 10.25
N SER A 305 12.58 11.09 10.09
CA SER A 305 12.35 12.00 11.22
C SER A 305 11.32 11.45 12.20
N ILE A 306 10.24 10.83 11.71
CA ILE A 306 9.22 10.19 12.56
C ILE A 306 9.86 9.07 13.40
N VAL A 307 10.64 8.18 12.78
CA VAL A 307 11.33 7.09 13.48
C VAL A 307 12.30 7.64 14.51
N ASN A 308 13.07 8.67 14.18
CA ASN A 308 14.01 9.29 15.08
C ASN A 308 13.31 9.90 16.31
N GLU A 309 12.19 10.59 16.13
CA GLU A 309 11.40 11.15 17.22
C GLU A 309 10.79 10.06 18.12
N LEU A 310 10.22 9.01 17.51
CA LEU A 310 9.70 7.88 18.27
C LEU A 310 10.79 7.16 19.07
N ASN A 311 11.98 7.00 18.49
CA ASN A 311 13.14 6.42 19.19
C ASN A 311 13.69 7.34 20.29
N ALA A 312 13.71 8.66 20.08
CA ALA A 312 14.13 9.63 21.09
C ALA A 312 13.26 9.61 22.36
N HIS A 313 11.99 9.24 22.18
CA HIS A 313 11.02 9.04 23.26
C HIS A 313 10.94 7.58 23.75
N GLU A 314 11.84 6.69 23.31
CA GLU A 314 11.89 5.26 23.67
C GLU A 314 10.58 4.49 23.40
N LEU A 315 9.82 4.92 22.38
CA LEU A 315 8.51 4.32 22.05
C LEU A 315 8.64 3.07 21.19
N LEU A 316 9.70 2.97 20.39
CA LEU A 316 9.96 1.82 19.54
C LEU A 316 10.89 0.83 20.24
N LYS A 317 10.30 -0.13 20.94
CA LYS A 317 11.05 -1.17 21.63
C LYS A 317 11.34 -2.32 20.67
N LYS A 318 12.62 -2.48 20.34
CA LYS A 318 13.11 -3.52 19.44
C LYS A 318 13.36 -4.80 20.21
N ALA A 319 12.85 -5.90 19.70
CA ALA A 319 13.22 -7.24 20.09
C ALA A 319 13.06 -7.51 21.59
N GLU A 320 11.90 -7.20 22.15
CA GLU A 320 11.54 -7.71 23.49
C GLU A 320 11.53 -9.25 23.46
N ILE A 321 11.95 -9.84 24.57
CA ILE A 321 12.05 -11.30 24.69
C ILE A 321 10.76 -11.80 25.32
N ASP A 322 9.98 -12.54 24.54
CA ASP A 322 8.84 -13.31 25.02
C ASP A 322 9.25 -14.75 25.29
N ASP A 323 8.73 -15.35 26.34
CA ASP A 323 8.82 -16.80 26.53
C ASP A 323 7.62 -17.45 25.83
N ASP A 324 7.90 -18.34 24.86
CA ASP A 324 6.86 -19.17 24.27
C ASP A 324 6.23 -20.07 25.33
N PRO A 325 4.95 -19.96 25.63
CA PRO A 325 4.29 -20.75 26.65
C PRO A 325 4.23 -22.26 26.31
N VAL A 326 4.41 -22.62 25.02
CA VAL A 326 4.36 -24.02 24.56
C VAL A 326 5.75 -24.63 24.51
N THR A 327 6.75 -23.90 24.00
CA THR A 327 8.11 -24.43 23.80
C THR A 327 9.12 -23.93 24.83
N GLY A 328 8.79 -22.89 25.58
CA GLY A 328 9.70 -22.22 26.52
C GLY A 328 10.88 -21.50 25.82
N THR A 329 10.83 -21.36 24.49
CA THR A 329 11.87 -20.65 23.74
C THR A 329 11.70 -19.15 23.90
N LYS A 330 12.83 -18.43 24.02
CA LYS A 330 12.84 -16.98 24.10
C LYS A 330 12.75 -16.40 22.71
N ARG A 331 11.77 -15.54 22.49
CA ARG A 331 11.51 -14.89 21.20
C ARG A 331 11.84 -13.40 21.27
N LYS A 332 12.23 -12.86 20.14
CA LYS A 332 12.48 -11.42 20.01
C LYS A 332 11.40 -10.81 19.13
N ARG A 333 10.64 -9.88 19.69
CA ARG A 333 9.57 -9.21 18.97
C ARG A 333 9.60 -7.69 19.22
N ASN A 334 9.37 -6.90 18.17
CA ASN A 334 9.13 -5.47 18.31
C ASN A 334 7.72 -5.21 18.86
N ASN A 335 7.54 -4.11 19.59
CA ASN A 335 6.21 -3.63 19.98
C ASN A 335 5.58 -2.73 18.90
N PHE A 336 6.16 -2.66 17.71
CA PHE A 336 5.72 -1.78 16.64
C PHE A 336 5.77 -2.44 15.27
N TRP A 337 4.98 -1.87 14.34
CA TRP A 337 5.06 -2.14 12.92
C TRP A 337 4.93 -0.82 12.15
N ILE A 338 5.94 -0.44 11.39
CA ILE A 338 5.90 0.72 10.50
C ILE A 338 5.63 0.23 9.08
N HIS A 339 4.48 0.61 8.56
CA HIS A 339 4.00 0.31 7.21
C HIS A 339 4.04 1.57 6.36
N VAL A 340 4.70 1.52 5.21
CA VAL A 340 4.79 2.65 4.29
C VAL A 340 3.92 2.40 3.06
N ASP A 341 2.81 3.13 2.98
CA ASP A 341 1.97 3.19 1.77
C ASP A 341 2.63 4.12 0.74
N GLY A 342 3.42 3.53 -0.12
CA GLY A 342 4.09 4.20 -1.24
C GLY A 342 3.36 4.01 -2.58
N ALA A 343 2.04 3.77 -2.55
CA ALA A 343 1.22 3.46 -3.72
C ALA A 343 1.45 4.39 -4.91
N LEU A 344 1.61 5.69 -4.64
CA LEU A 344 1.92 6.68 -5.66
C LEU A 344 3.42 6.76 -5.93
N SER A 345 4.23 6.95 -4.88
CA SER A 345 5.57 7.52 -5.05
C SER A 345 6.72 6.54 -4.91
N ALA A 346 6.55 5.38 -4.25
CA ALA A 346 7.64 4.43 -4.06
C ALA A 346 8.21 3.87 -5.39
N SER A 347 7.46 3.98 -6.49
CA SER A 347 7.90 3.56 -7.82
C SER A 347 8.71 4.62 -8.59
N TYR A 348 8.66 5.92 -8.21
CA TYR A 348 9.38 6.98 -8.90
C TYR A 348 10.27 7.85 -8.01
N ALA A 349 9.91 8.04 -6.73
CA ALA A 349 10.66 8.90 -5.83
C ALA A 349 12.15 8.53 -5.68
N PRO A 350 12.55 7.24 -5.66
CA PRO A 350 13.97 6.86 -5.63
C PRO A 350 14.79 7.42 -6.78
N TYR A 351 14.17 7.68 -7.93
CA TYR A 351 14.83 8.28 -9.08
C TYR A 351 14.96 9.80 -8.97
N LEU A 352 14.08 10.45 -8.20
CA LEU A 352 14.21 11.88 -7.86
C LEU A 352 15.25 12.10 -6.76
N ILE A 353 15.27 11.26 -5.73
CA ILE A 353 16.25 11.31 -4.62
C ILE A 353 17.68 11.16 -5.14
N ASN A 354 17.89 10.24 -6.08
CA ASN A 354 19.18 9.92 -6.67
C ASN A 354 19.50 10.71 -7.96
N GLY A 355 18.64 11.68 -8.31
CA GLY A 355 18.81 12.48 -9.54
C GLY A 355 19.93 13.52 -9.43
N GLU A 356 20.29 14.13 -10.58
CA GLU A 356 21.42 15.06 -10.71
C GLU A 356 21.31 16.36 -9.89
N LYS A 357 20.16 16.65 -9.29
CA LYS A 357 19.95 17.88 -8.51
C LYS A 357 19.85 17.57 -7.01
N ALA A 358 20.91 17.91 -6.29
CA ALA A 358 20.97 17.88 -4.82
C ALA A 358 19.91 18.73 -4.10
N SER A 359 19.08 19.49 -4.84
CA SER A 359 17.98 20.30 -4.30
C SER A 359 16.67 19.51 -4.09
N TRP A 360 16.59 18.27 -4.55
CA TRP A 360 15.41 17.42 -4.44
C TRP A 360 15.56 16.47 -3.27
N LYS A 361 15.55 17.00 -2.07
CA LYS A 361 15.58 16.18 -0.86
C LYS A 361 14.17 15.69 -0.53
N LEU A 362 13.82 14.54 -1.08
CA LEU A 362 12.72 13.77 -0.54
C LEU A 362 13.20 12.96 0.67
N PRO A 363 12.39 12.79 1.72
CA PRO A 363 12.77 11.99 2.89
C PRO A 363 12.99 10.52 2.51
N ASN A 364 13.87 9.84 3.25
CA ASN A 364 13.99 8.38 3.16
C ASN A 364 12.72 7.72 3.68
N PHE A 365 12.33 6.59 3.08
CA PHE A 365 11.05 5.94 3.41
C PHE A 365 11.11 4.41 3.44
N ASP A 366 12.21 3.83 3.02
CA ASP A 366 12.32 2.42 2.69
C ASP A 366 13.15 1.63 3.73
N PHE A 367 13.58 0.43 3.36
CA PHE A 367 14.32 -0.48 4.25
C PHE A 367 15.72 0.00 4.64
N ALA A 368 16.21 1.14 4.12
CA ALA A 368 17.38 1.83 4.67
C ALA A 368 17.13 2.29 6.11
N ILE A 369 15.85 2.46 6.49
CA ILE A 369 15.42 2.71 7.87
C ILE A 369 15.09 1.34 8.50
N PRO A 370 15.86 0.88 9.50
CA PRO A 370 15.71 -0.48 10.05
C PRO A 370 14.33 -0.77 10.63
N GLU A 371 13.62 0.24 11.11
CA GLU A 371 12.29 0.14 11.71
C GLU A 371 11.16 -0.03 10.68
N VAL A 372 11.39 0.26 9.41
CA VAL A 372 10.39 0.03 8.36
C VAL A 372 10.19 -1.47 8.17
N CYS A 373 8.96 -1.92 8.40
CA CYS A 373 8.59 -3.33 8.34
C CYS A 373 8.05 -3.74 6.97
N SER A 374 7.32 -2.86 6.29
CA SER A 374 6.75 -3.14 4.97
C SER A 374 6.62 -1.89 4.11
N VAL A 375 6.79 -2.07 2.80
CA VAL A 375 6.68 -1.04 1.76
C VAL A 375 5.86 -1.59 0.61
N LEU A 376 5.10 -0.73 -0.05
CA LEU A 376 4.31 -1.11 -1.23
C LEU A 376 4.31 -0.04 -2.32
N MET A 377 3.96 -0.44 -3.54
CA MET A 377 3.71 0.47 -4.66
C MET A 377 2.60 -0.04 -5.59
N SER A 378 1.93 0.87 -6.32
CA SER A 378 0.98 0.56 -7.39
C SER A 378 1.64 0.56 -8.75
N GLY A 379 1.57 -0.56 -9.48
CA GLY A 379 2.12 -0.70 -10.82
C GLY A 379 1.31 0.00 -11.91
N HIS A 380 0.00 0.20 -11.68
CA HIS A 380 -0.90 0.89 -12.60
C HIS A 380 -0.88 2.43 -12.48
N LYS A 381 -0.09 3.00 -11.53
CA LYS A 381 0.11 4.44 -11.40
C LYS A 381 1.29 4.89 -12.29
N PHE A 382 2.42 5.26 -11.70
CA PHE A 382 3.58 5.76 -12.46
C PHE A 382 4.16 4.75 -13.48
N PRO A 383 4.31 3.45 -13.16
CA PRO A 383 4.76 2.48 -14.16
C PRO A 383 3.80 2.31 -15.34
N GLY A 384 2.48 2.42 -15.12
CA GLY A 384 1.48 2.41 -16.17
C GLY A 384 1.05 1.01 -16.61
N ALA A 385 0.90 0.06 -15.69
CA ALA A 385 0.26 -1.20 -16.02
C ALA A 385 -1.21 -0.97 -16.45
N PRO A 386 -1.72 -1.73 -17.45
CA PRO A 386 -3.06 -1.51 -18.00
C PRO A 386 -4.20 -2.07 -17.12
N TRP A 387 -3.86 -2.62 -15.96
CA TRP A 387 -4.79 -3.09 -14.92
C TRP A 387 -4.17 -2.90 -13.53
N PRO A 388 -4.98 -2.95 -12.46
CA PRO A 388 -4.46 -2.87 -11.11
C PRO A 388 -3.45 -3.97 -10.83
N CYS A 389 -2.25 -3.57 -10.42
CA CYS A 389 -1.19 -4.44 -9.91
C CYS A 389 -0.22 -3.59 -9.07
N GLY A 390 0.77 -4.23 -8.49
CA GLY A 390 1.80 -3.55 -7.70
C GLY A 390 2.80 -4.52 -7.10
N VAL A 391 3.62 -4.02 -6.20
CA VAL A 391 4.59 -4.80 -5.42
C VAL A 391 4.33 -4.54 -3.95
N PHE A 392 4.24 -5.60 -3.18
CA PHE A 392 4.34 -5.60 -1.73
C PHE A 392 5.69 -6.19 -1.32
N MET A 393 6.33 -5.61 -0.30
CA MET A 393 7.61 -6.10 0.21
C MET A 393 7.70 -5.93 1.73
N THR A 394 8.30 -6.92 2.38
CA THR A 394 8.61 -6.97 3.80
C THR A 394 9.94 -7.72 4.00
N ARG A 395 10.36 -7.94 5.24
CA ARG A 395 11.46 -8.86 5.55
C ARG A 395 10.93 -10.27 5.77
N THR A 396 11.70 -11.29 5.41
CA THR A 396 11.30 -12.70 5.56
C THR A 396 10.92 -13.03 7.01
N LYS A 397 11.60 -12.47 8.00
CA LYS A 397 11.28 -12.63 9.43
C LYS A 397 9.89 -12.15 9.84
N TYR A 398 9.25 -11.29 9.03
CA TYR A 398 7.93 -10.75 9.28
C TYR A 398 6.82 -11.46 8.49
N GLN A 399 7.17 -12.44 7.67
CA GLN A 399 6.21 -13.25 6.96
C GLN A 399 5.61 -14.30 7.90
N LEU A 400 4.50 -13.96 8.53
CA LEU A 400 3.87 -14.79 9.56
C LEU A 400 2.64 -15.55 9.07
N GLU A 401 2.21 -15.32 7.85
CA GLU A 401 1.12 -16.11 7.29
C GLU A 401 1.57 -17.57 7.20
N PRO A 402 0.87 -18.50 7.92
CA PRO A 402 1.23 -19.89 7.86
C PRO A 402 1.02 -20.35 6.42
N PRO A 403 2.07 -20.80 5.73
CA PRO A 403 1.88 -21.29 4.39
C PRO A 403 0.96 -22.51 4.46
N ALA A 404 -0.28 -22.38 4.02
CA ALA A 404 -1.04 -23.55 3.64
C ALA A 404 -0.15 -24.30 2.64
N ASN A 405 0.03 -25.57 2.83
CA ASN A 405 0.86 -26.38 1.93
C ASN A 405 -0.03 -27.37 1.17
N PRO A 406 -0.87 -26.88 0.24
CA PRO A 406 -1.77 -27.74 -0.52
C PRO A 406 -0.95 -28.58 -1.49
N HIS A 407 -0.96 -29.89 -1.29
CA HIS A 407 -0.16 -30.84 -2.07
C HIS A 407 -0.31 -30.69 -3.59
N TYR A 408 -1.52 -30.31 -4.08
CA TYR A 408 -1.78 -30.14 -5.50
C TYR A 408 -1.06 -28.93 -6.11
N LEU A 409 -0.72 -27.91 -5.31
CA LEU A 409 0.04 -26.74 -5.78
C LEU A 409 1.54 -27.04 -5.87
N GLY A 410 2.07 -27.89 -5.00
CA GLY A 410 3.51 -28.13 -4.87
C GLY A 410 4.30 -26.87 -4.44
N SER A 411 3.61 -25.92 -3.83
CA SER A 411 4.14 -24.63 -3.36
C SER A 411 3.33 -24.18 -2.14
N PRO A 412 3.95 -23.58 -1.12
CA PRO A 412 3.23 -22.93 -0.05
C PRO A 412 2.29 -21.85 -0.59
N ASP A 413 1.15 -21.66 0.06
CA ASP A 413 0.24 -20.53 -0.22
C ASP A 413 0.55 -19.41 0.78
N SER A 414 1.51 -18.57 0.41
CA SER A 414 2.08 -17.52 1.27
C SER A 414 1.62 -16.11 0.90
N THR A 415 0.69 -15.98 -0.08
CA THR A 415 0.20 -14.70 -0.57
C THR A 415 -1.28 -14.50 -0.20
N PHE A 416 -1.78 -13.25 -0.27
CA PHE A 416 -3.17 -12.96 0.06
C PHE A 416 -4.16 -13.70 -0.83
N ALA A 417 -3.91 -13.72 -2.14
CA ALA A 417 -4.73 -14.43 -3.11
C ALA A 417 -4.01 -15.71 -3.58
N GLY A 418 -4.68 -16.86 -3.53
CA GLY A 418 -4.11 -18.11 -4.01
C GLY A 418 -3.72 -18.03 -5.51
N SER A 419 -4.67 -17.68 -6.37
CA SER A 419 -4.41 -17.40 -7.80
C SER A 419 -4.04 -15.94 -8.02
N ARG A 420 -2.92 -15.68 -8.71
CA ARG A 420 -2.44 -14.32 -9.01
C ARG A 420 -2.20 -14.15 -10.49
N ASN A 421 -2.51 -12.94 -10.99
CA ASN A 421 -2.37 -12.61 -12.41
C ASN A 421 -0.90 -12.60 -12.85
N GLY A 422 -0.47 -13.60 -13.60
CA GLY A 422 0.91 -13.68 -14.11
C GLY A 422 1.28 -12.59 -15.11
N PHE A 423 0.32 -12.00 -15.81
CA PHE A 423 0.59 -10.85 -16.70
C PHE A 423 1.08 -9.63 -15.93
N SER A 424 0.68 -9.45 -14.66
CA SER A 424 1.16 -8.33 -13.86
C SER A 424 2.68 -8.36 -13.69
N ALA A 425 3.25 -9.53 -13.45
CA ALA A 425 4.70 -9.71 -13.39
C ALA A 425 5.38 -9.45 -14.75
N MET A 426 4.77 -9.90 -15.85
CA MET A 426 5.26 -9.66 -17.22
C MET A 426 5.31 -8.16 -17.52
N ILE A 427 4.24 -7.42 -17.23
CA ILE A 427 4.14 -5.98 -17.49
C ILE A 427 5.17 -5.18 -16.68
N LEU A 428 5.28 -5.47 -15.38
CA LEU A 428 6.28 -4.80 -14.53
C LEU A 428 7.71 -5.13 -14.96
N TRP A 429 7.97 -6.37 -15.34
CA TRP A 429 9.26 -6.77 -15.87
C TRP A 429 9.59 -6.03 -17.19
N ASP A 430 8.63 -5.94 -18.12
CA ASP A 430 8.78 -5.21 -19.39
C ASP A 430 9.07 -3.72 -19.16
N TYR A 431 8.34 -3.10 -18.23
CA TYR A 431 8.58 -1.72 -17.85
C TYR A 431 10.01 -1.49 -17.35
N ILE A 432 10.52 -2.37 -16.50
CA ILE A 432 11.89 -2.28 -15.98
C ILE A 432 12.90 -2.60 -17.09
N ALA A 433 12.68 -3.65 -17.86
CA ALA A 433 13.61 -4.13 -18.88
C ALA A 433 13.82 -3.11 -20.02
N LYS A 434 12.81 -2.33 -20.37
CA LYS A 434 12.88 -1.30 -21.43
C LYS A 434 13.45 0.03 -20.98
N ASN A 435 13.64 0.24 -19.67
CA ASN A 435 14.05 1.53 -19.15
C ASN A 435 15.31 1.39 -18.29
N SER A 436 16.37 2.07 -18.68
CA SER A 436 17.54 2.23 -17.82
C SER A 436 17.22 3.10 -16.60
N LYS A 437 18.10 3.10 -15.60
CA LYS A 437 18.00 4.02 -14.45
C LYS A 437 17.94 5.48 -14.93
N THR A 438 18.69 5.83 -15.94
CA THR A 438 18.69 7.19 -16.56
C THR A 438 17.32 7.51 -17.16
N ASP A 439 16.72 6.58 -17.91
CA ASP A 439 15.38 6.77 -18.49
C ASP A 439 14.32 6.97 -17.41
N LEU A 440 14.35 6.17 -16.34
CA LEU A 440 13.41 6.29 -15.21
C LEU A 440 13.62 7.61 -14.46
N THR A 441 14.87 8.05 -14.26
CA THR A 441 15.17 9.37 -13.69
C THR A 441 14.61 10.49 -14.56
N GLN A 442 14.79 10.40 -15.90
CA GLN A 442 14.22 11.39 -16.81
C GLN A 442 12.70 11.42 -16.80
N LYS A 443 12.04 10.24 -16.73
CA LYS A 443 10.59 10.14 -16.63
C LYS A 443 10.06 10.75 -15.32
N ALA A 444 10.65 10.43 -14.19
CA ALA A 444 10.28 10.98 -12.90
C ALA A 444 10.48 12.51 -12.85
N THR A 445 11.63 12.98 -13.31
CA THR A 445 11.96 14.42 -13.42
C THR A 445 10.99 15.14 -14.34
N LYS A 446 10.62 14.53 -15.48
CA LYS A 446 9.64 15.11 -16.40
C LYS A 446 8.26 15.24 -15.77
N ALA A 447 7.80 14.21 -15.04
CA ALA A 447 6.52 14.25 -14.37
C ALA A 447 6.46 15.38 -13.32
N GLU A 448 7.50 15.51 -12.49
CA GLU A 448 7.60 16.61 -11.51
C GLU A 448 7.63 17.98 -12.18
N ARG A 449 8.43 18.17 -13.23
CA ARG A 449 8.50 19.43 -13.97
C ARG A 449 7.18 19.80 -14.65
N MET A 450 6.42 18.81 -15.13
CA MET A 450 5.10 19.07 -15.71
C MET A 450 4.09 19.51 -14.67
N ALA A 451 4.13 18.93 -13.45
CA ALA A 451 3.31 19.37 -12.33
C ALA A 451 3.69 20.81 -11.91
N ALA A 452 4.97 21.12 -11.79
CA ALA A 452 5.45 22.47 -11.50
C ALA A 452 5.04 23.49 -12.59
N TYR A 453 5.09 23.07 -13.86
CA TYR A 453 4.62 23.89 -14.97
C TYR A 453 3.10 24.16 -14.89
N LEU A 454 2.30 23.12 -14.61
CA LEU A 454 0.87 23.27 -14.45
C LEU A 454 0.54 24.24 -13.31
N GLU A 455 1.14 24.05 -12.14
CA GLU A 455 1.01 24.98 -11.01
C GLU A 455 1.30 26.41 -11.42
N GLN A 456 2.43 26.65 -12.08
CA GLN A 456 2.80 27.99 -12.55
C GLN A 456 1.76 28.60 -13.52
N GLN A 457 1.21 27.79 -14.44
CA GLN A 457 0.20 28.30 -15.37
C GLN A 457 -1.12 28.63 -14.66
N LEU A 458 -1.56 27.78 -13.75
CA LEU A 458 -2.78 28.03 -12.96
C LEU A 458 -2.64 29.29 -12.09
N ARG A 459 -1.47 29.51 -11.45
CA ARG A 459 -1.21 30.76 -10.69
C ARG A 459 -1.26 32.01 -11.60
N LYS A 460 -0.75 31.94 -12.82
CA LYS A 460 -0.88 33.03 -13.80
C LYS A 460 -2.34 33.29 -14.22
N VAL A 461 -3.17 32.24 -14.28
CA VAL A 461 -4.62 32.41 -14.54
C VAL A 461 -5.27 33.10 -13.35
N GLN A 462 -4.93 32.73 -12.13
CA GLN A 462 -5.45 33.37 -10.92
C GLN A 462 -5.11 34.86 -10.83
N GLU A 463 -3.94 35.29 -11.34
CA GLU A 463 -3.50 36.69 -11.36
C GLU A 463 -4.24 37.55 -12.39
N GLN A 464 -5.10 36.99 -13.26
CA GLN A 464 -5.78 37.73 -14.29
C GLN A 464 -6.95 38.56 -13.69
N PRO A 465 -7.11 39.83 -14.10
CA PRO A 465 -8.16 40.71 -13.55
C PRO A 465 -9.60 40.22 -13.72
N GLN A 466 -9.81 39.26 -14.64
CA GLN A 466 -11.12 38.68 -14.94
C GLN A 466 -11.48 37.50 -14.03
N MET A 467 -10.52 37.01 -13.25
CA MET A 467 -10.77 35.94 -12.28
C MET A 467 -11.27 36.53 -10.96
N PRO A 468 -12.59 36.45 -10.68
CA PRO A 468 -13.16 37.11 -9.51
C PRO A 468 -12.85 36.37 -8.20
N ASP A 469 -12.51 35.07 -8.29
CA ASP A 469 -12.32 34.20 -7.14
C ASP A 469 -10.92 33.59 -7.12
N ASP A 470 -10.40 33.37 -5.92
CA ASP A 470 -9.21 32.54 -5.69
C ASP A 470 -9.49 31.09 -6.13
N ILE A 471 -8.61 30.52 -6.94
CA ILE A 471 -8.69 29.12 -7.39
C ILE A 471 -7.86 28.17 -6.53
N TRP A 472 -7.31 28.65 -5.44
CA TRP A 472 -6.61 27.85 -4.40
C TRP A 472 -5.56 26.89 -4.94
N VAL A 473 -4.72 27.35 -5.88
CA VAL A 473 -3.70 26.51 -6.48
C VAL A 473 -2.64 26.12 -5.46
N GLU A 474 -2.53 24.85 -5.18
CA GLU A 474 -1.56 24.31 -4.22
C GLU A 474 -0.85 23.08 -4.80
N ARG A 475 0.40 22.89 -4.40
CA ARG A 475 1.20 21.72 -4.71
C ARG A 475 2.21 21.47 -3.60
N THR A 476 2.22 20.29 -3.04
CA THR A 476 3.26 19.85 -2.10
C THR A 476 4.61 19.81 -2.80
N PHE A 477 5.66 20.15 -2.10
CA PHE A 477 7.03 20.20 -2.63
C PHE A 477 7.42 18.88 -3.30
N ASN A 478 7.92 18.97 -4.53
CA ASN A 478 8.29 17.84 -5.38
C ASN A 478 7.17 16.81 -5.68
N SER A 479 5.94 17.12 -5.35
CA SER A 479 4.79 16.30 -5.73
C SER A 479 4.52 16.39 -7.24
N ILE A 480 4.05 15.29 -7.82
CA ILE A 480 3.49 15.26 -9.18
C ILE A 480 2.00 15.61 -9.20
N THR A 481 1.40 15.90 -8.05
CA THR A 481 -0.01 16.27 -7.89
C THR A 481 -0.15 17.78 -7.72
N VAL A 482 -1.06 18.39 -8.46
CA VAL A 482 -1.48 19.79 -8.32
C VAL A 482 -2.98 19.79 -8.02
N HIS A 483 -3.40 20.49 -6.98
CA HIS A 483 -4.81 20.63 -6.66
C HIS A 483 -5.23 22.11 -6.69
N PHE A 484 -6.48 22.32 -7.05
CA PHE A 484 -7.08 23.63 -7.27
C PHE A 484 -8.59 23.55 -7.15
N LYS A 485 -9.28 24.71 -7.07
CA LYS A 485 -10.73 24.80 -6.95
C LYS A 485 -11.43 23.96 -8.03
N LYS A 486 -12.41 23.15 -7.64
CA LYS A 486 -13.17 22.31 -8.55
C LYS A 486 -13.71 23.09 -9.74
N MET A 487 -13.53 22.54 -10.91
CA MET A 487 -14.06 23.07 -12.17
C MET A 487 -15.52 22.61 -12.40
N ALA A 488 -16.14 23.13 -13.45
CA ALA A 488 -17.45 22.65 -13.89
C ALA A 488 -17.41 21.14 -14.22
N ASP A 489 -18.50 20.44 -13.95
CA ASP A 489 -18.55 18.96 -14.02
C ASP A 489 -18.24 18.42 -15.42
N ASP A 490 -18.55 19.13 -16.49
CA ASP A 490 -18.20 18.77 -17.87
C ASP A 490 -16.67 18.81 -18.11
N LEU A 491 -15.97 19.74 -17.48
CA LEU A 491 -14.49 19.81 -17.52
C LEU A 491 -13.85 18.75 -16.62
N VAL A 492 -14.43 18.51 -15.43
CA VAL A 492 -14.02 17.41 -14.55
C VAL A 492 -14.10 16.08 -15.30
N PHE A 493 -15.22 15.80 -15.98
CA PHE A 493 -15.38 14.60 -16.79
C PHE A 493 -14.40 14.56 -17.98
N LYS A 494 -14.30 15.64 -18.74
CA LYS A 494 -13.44 15.73 -19.93
C LYS A 494 -11.97 15.42 -19.64
N TYR A 495 -11.46 15.96 -18.54
CA TYR A 495 -10.05 15.81 -18.17
C TYR A 495 -9.81 14.72 -17.11
N SER A 496 -10.85 13.96 -16.75
CA SER A 496 -10.80 12.89 -15.73
C SER A 496 -10.22 13.40 -14.40
N LEU A 497 -10.63 14.61 -13.96
CA LEU A 497 -10.20 15.18 -12.71
C LEU A 497 -10.92 14.49 -11.53
N SER A 498 -10.27 14.45 -10.37
CA SER A 498 -10.91 14.04 -9.12
C SER A 498 -11.26 15.26 -8.29
N SER A 499 -12.32 15.16 -7.48
CA SER A 499 -12.76 16.22 -6.58
C SER A 499 -12.78 15.73 -5.16
N GLU A 500 -12.42 16.60 -4.22
CA GLU A 500 -12.46 16.33 -2.78
C GLU A 500 -12.91 17.57 -2.01
N ILE A 501 -13.60 17.34 -0.89
CA ILE A 501 -14.02 18.40 0.01
C ILE A 501 -13.04 18.43 1.18
N VAL A 502 -12.35 19.56 1.34
CA VAL A 502 -11.39 19.80 2.41
C VAL A 502 -11.85 20.99 3.26
N TYR A 503 -11.63 20.93 4.57
CA TYR A 503 -11.87 22.06 5.45
C TYR A 503 -10.56 22.80 5.73
N VAL A 504 -10.49 24.07 5.33
CA VAL A 504 -9.33 24.93 5.54
C VAL A 504 -9.76 26.10 6.42
N ASN A 505 -9.15 26.24 7.61
CA ASN A 505 -9.51 27.27 8.59
C ASN A 505 -11.02 27.32 8.94
N GLY A 506 -11.68 26.15 8.97
CA GLY A 506 -13.10 26.02 9.24
C GLY A 506 -14.02 26.31 8.04
N GLU A 507 -13.48 26.70 6.88
CA GLU A 507 -14.22 26.88 5.62
C GLU A 507 -14.15 25.61 4.77
N GLN A 508 -15.31 25.22 4.24
CA GLN A 508 -15.39 24.11 3.28
C GLN A 508 -14.87 24.57 1.91
N ARG A 509 -13.87 23.89 1.38
CA ARG A 509 -13.36 24.07 0.02
C ARG A 509 -13.55 22.80 -0.78
N GLU A 510 -14.03 22.93 -2.01
CA GLU A 510 -14.16 21.84 -2.98
C GLU A 510 -13.07 22.03 -4.06
N TYR A 511 -12.10 21.13 -4.02
CA TYR A 511 -10.99 21.09 -4.96
C TYR A 511 -11.30 20.21 -6.14
#